data_3718eb135456b9c2fa505311d57160c1
#
_entry.id   3718eb135456b9c2fa505311d57160c1
#
_cell.length_a   1.000
_cell.length_b   1.000
_cell.length_c   1.000
_cell.angle_alpha   90.00
_cell.angle_beta   90.00
_cell.angle_gamma   90.00
#
_symmetry.space_group_name_H-M   'P 1'
#
loop_
_entity.id
_entity.type
_entity.pdbx_description
1 polymer ?
#
loop_
_entity_poly.entity_id
_entity_poly.type
_entity_poly.pdbx_seq_one_letter_code
_entity_poly.pdbx_strand_id
1 'polypeptide(L)'
;CNVKLYFLKEENNWLPDLEELDEIITPKTKLLCLNNPNNPTGSVIPDWMLEKITEIAERKNVWILSDEVYRGLNLIGKPYSRSIADIYDKGISVGSMSKTYSLPGLRVGWITSAREDLINEINHQRQYNTISISALDDYFAAIALEQKDCIAERNFKIMQNGLSILKNWLDTTPKVRCILPKGGTTVLLKYNVNVPSREFCRDVQKTTGVALLPGETL
;
A
#
# COMPACT_ATOMS: atom_id res chain seq x y z
N CYS A 1 20.80 5.93 -8.87
CA CYS A 1 20.88 5.61 -7.44
C CYS A 1 21.08 4.12 -7.24
N ASN A 2 21.64 3.71 -6.09
CA ASN A 2 21.76 2.31 -5.72
C ASN A 2 20.54 1.94 -4.87
N VAL A 3 19.71 1.02 -5.35
CA VAL A 3 18.57 0.50 -4.62
C VAL A 3 19.02 -0.68 -3.77
N LYS A 4 18.65 -0.68 -2.49
CA LYS A 4 18.74 -1.84 -1.61
C LYS A 4 17.32 -2.29 -1.28
N LEU A 5 17.08 -3.59 -1.35
CA LEU A 5 15.79 -4.17 -1.00
C LEU A 5 15.85 -4.72 0.42
N TYR A 6 14.78 -4.51 1.18
CA TYR A 6 14.45 -5.30 2.35
C TYR A 6 13.23 -6.16 2.03
N PHE A 7 13.15 -7.32 2.63
CA PHE A 7 12.12 -8.30 2.25
C PHE A 7 11.10 -8.46 3.35
N LEU A 8 9.83 -8.30 3.00
CA LEU A 8 8.73 -8.68 3.88
C LEU A 8 8.62 -10.20 3.88
N LYS A 9 8.56 -10.82 5.07
CA LYS A 9 8.55 -12.27 5.24
C LYS A 9 7.22 -12.77 5.79
N GLU A 10 6.79 -13.94 5.33
CA GLU A 10 5.52 -14.59 5.75
C GLU A 10 5.52 -14.82 7.27
N GLU A 11 6.64 -15.26 7.85
CA GLU A 11 6.81 -15.50 9.29
C GLU A 11 6.65 -14.24 10.15
N ASN A 12 6.91 -13.06 9.58
CA ASN A 12 6.68 -11.76 10.22
C ASN A 12 5.33 -11.13 9.83
N ASN A 13 4.38 -11.92 9.32
CA ASN A 13 3.08 -11.44 8.82
C ASN A 13 3.22 -10.33 7.75
N TRP A 14 4.24 -10.40 6.93
CA TRP A 14 4.58 -9.42 5.90
C TRP A 14 4.81 -8.00 6.44
N LEU A 15 5.27 -7.89 7.68
CA LEU A 15 5.69 -6.63 8.28
C LEU A 15 7.20 -6.43 8.10
N PRO A 16 7.67 -5.16 8.03
CA PRO A 16 9.09 -4.86 8.02
C PRO A 16 9.79 -5.43 9.26
N ASP A 17 11.00 -5.93 9.08
CA ASP A 17 11.89 -6.28 10.18
C ASP A 17 12.67 -5.03 10.60
N LEU A 18 12.49 -4.59 11.85
CA LEU A 18 13.10 -3.36 12.34
C LEU A 18 14.62 -3.46 12.50
N GLU A 19 15.12 -4.65 12.84
CA GLU A 19 16.56 -4.90 12.95
C GLU A 19 17.20 -4.85 11.57
N GLU A 20 16.62 -5.57 10.58
CA GLU A 20 17.06 -5.51 9.19
C GLU A 20 17.05 -4.07 8.64
N LEU A 21 15.98 -3.30 8.92
CA LEU A 21 15.91 -1.89 8.49
C LEU A 21 17.00 -1.05 9.11
N ASP A 22 17.29 -1.21 10.41
CA ASP A 22 18.36 -0.45 11.07
C ASP A 22 19.74 -0.81 10.52
N GLU A 23 19.97 -2.05 10.15
CA GLU A 23 21.23 -2.49 9.58
C GLU A 23 21.46 -1.99 8.14
N ILE A 24 20.42 -2.07 7.27
CA ILE A 24 20.57 -1.71 5.85
C ILE A 24 20.56 -0.21 5.61
N ILE A 25 19.92 0.57 6.48
CA ILE A 25 19.92 2.03 6.41
C ILE A 25 21.27 2.57 6.93
N THR A 26 22.00 3.22 6.04
CA THR A 26 23.31 3.78 6.32
C THR A 26 23.30 5.30 6.17
N PRO A 27 24.35 6.05 6.59
CA PRO A 27 24.43 7.50 6.35
C PRO A 27 24.42 7.91 4.87
N LYS A 28 24.61 6.96 3.95
CA LYS A 28 24.49 7.17 2.49
C LYS A 28 23.06 7.00 2.00
N THR A 29 22.18 6.37 2.77
CA THR A 29 20.77 6.19 2.44
C THR A 29 20.07 7.54 2.44
N LYS A 30 19.33 7.85 1.38
CA LYS A 30 18.60 9.12 1.24
C LYS A 30 17.12 8.96 1.44
N LEU A 31 16.56 7.81 1.07
CA LEU A 31 15.14 7.57 1.04
C LEU A 31 14.84 6.13 1.44
N LEU A 32 13.91 5.94 2.37
CA LEU A 32 13.22 4.68 2.64
C LEU A 32 11.85 4.73 1.98
N CYS A 33 11.50 3.71 1.19
CA CYS A 33 10.18 3.59 0.59
C CYS A 33 9.37 2.55 1.35
N LEU A 34 8.14 2.91 1.75
CA LEU A 34 7.15 2.04 2.38
C LEU A 34 5.90 1.98 1.52
N ASN A 35 5.12 0.90 1.66
CA ASN A 35 3.76 0.82 1.14
C ASN A 35 2.83 0.32 2.25
N ASN A 36 1.90 1.17 2.72
CA ASN A 36 1.07 0.88 3.88
C ASN A 36 -0.36 1.44 3.76
N PRO A 37 -1.41 0.63 3.69
CA PRO A 37 -1.43 -0.85 3.61
C PRO A 37 -0.68 -1.40 2.39
N ASN A 38 -0.07 -2.57 2.54
CA ASN A 38 0.83 -3.13 1.54
C ASN A 38 0.09 -3.87 0.41
N ASN A 39 0.51 -3.60 -0.82
CA ASN A 39 0.16 -4.40 -1.99
C ASN A 39 1.40 -5.24 -2.39
N PRO A 40 1.32 -6.59 -2.48
CA PRO A 40 0.09 -7.39 -2.57
C PRO A 40 -0.34 -8.09 -1.28
N THR A 41 0.37 -7.94 -0.16
CA THR A 41 0.20 -8.80 1.01
C THR A 41 -1.03 -8.47 1.85
N GLY A 42 -1.55 -7.24 1.74
CA GLY A 42 -2.62 -6.73 2.60
C GLY A 42 -2.18 -6.51 4.05
N SER A 43 -0.88 -6.51 4.33
CA SER A 43 -0.38 -6.17 5.67
C SER A 43 -0.57 -4.69 5.97
N VAL A 44 -0.77 -4.37 7.24
CA VAL A 44 -0.89 -3.00 7.75
C VAL A 44 0.15 -2.84 8.86
N ILE A 45 1.05 -1.91 8.67
CA ILE A 45 2.08 -1.57 9.67
C ILE A 45 1.37 -0.92 10.87
N PRO A 46 1.47 -1.47 12.09
CA PRO A 46 0.83 -0.90 13.26
C PRO A 46 1.52 0.41 13.68
N ASP A 47 0.77 1.31 14.33
CA ASP A 47 1.24 2.65 14.70
C ASP A 47 2.56 2.62 15.49
N TRP A 48 2.70 1.69 16.44
CA TRP A 48 3.94 1.55 17.23
C TRP A 48 5.17 1.20 16.38
N MET A 49 4.95 0.43 15.30
CA MET A 49 6.04 0.05 14.39
C MET A 49 6.38 1.20 13.43
N LEU A 50 5.37 1.97 12.99
CA LEU A 50 5.62 3.21 12.23
C LEU A 50 6.46 4.19 13.06
N GLU A 51 6.18 4.34 14.36
CA GLU A 51 6.98 5.15 15.27
C GLU A 51 8.43 4.66 15.36
N LYS A 52 8.65 3.36 15.48
CA LYS A 52 10.00 2.79 15.47
C LYS A 52 10.74 3.00 14.14
N ILE A 53 10.04 2.88 13.02
CA ILE A 53 10.62 3.16 11.71
C ILE A 53 11.02 4.65 11.61
N THR A 54 10.19 5.56 12.10
CA THR A 54 10.54 6.99 12.12
C THR A 54 11.72 7.29 13.03
N GLU A 55 11.82 6.67 14.22
CA GLU A 55 12.98 6.79 15.10
C GLU A 55 14.29 6.36 14.40
N ILE A 56 14.26 5.23 13.65
CA ILE A 56 15.41 4.76 12.86
C ILE A 56 15.78 5.78 11.78
N ALA A 57 14.78 6.25 11.03
CA ALA A 57 14.98 7.21 9.95
C ALA A 57 15.51 8.56 10.45
N GLU A 58 15.01 9.05 11.58
CA GLU A 58 15.45 10.29 12.22
C GLU A 58 16.92 10.21 12.66
N ARG A 59 17.28 9.13 13.38
CA ARG A 59 18.65 8.88 13.84
C ARG A 59 19.66 8.81 12.68
N LYS A 60 19.22 8.28 11.54
CA LYS A 60 20.02 8.11 10.32
C LYS A 60 19.88 9.27 9.33
N ASN A 61 19.02 10.25 9.63
CA ASN A 61 18.74 11.43 8.80
C ASN A 61 18.20 11.09 7.39
N VAL A 62 17.25 10.16 7.28
CA VAL A 62 16.71 9.58 6.04
C VAL A 62 15.27 10.03 5.82
N TRP A 63 14.90 10.37 4.60
CA TRP A 63 13.52 10.63 4.21
C TRP A 63 12.72 9.33 4.14
N ILE A 64 11.43 9.40 4.46
CA ILE A 64 10.50 8.27 4.27
C ILE A 64 9.45 8.67 3.24
N LEU A 65 9.35 7.91 2.15
CA LEU A 65 8.24 7.96 1.20
C LEU A 65 7.30 6.80 1.48
N SER A 66 6.08 7.09 1.88
CA SER A 66 5.04 6.09 2.11
C SER A 66 3.97 6.16 1.02
N ASP A 67 3.83 5.09 0.26
CA ASP A 67 2.68 4.89 -0.62
C ASP A 67 1.49 4.47 0.24
N GLU A 68 0.56 5.41 0.42
CA GLU A 68 -0.63 5.28 1.27
C GLU A 68 -1.93 5.22 0.45
N VAL A 69 -1.87 4.81 -0.81
CA VAL A 69 -3.05 4.75 -1.70
C VAL A 69 -4.17 3.85 -1.17
N TYR A 70 -3.85 2.90 -0.29
CA TYR A 70 -4.81 2.02 0.39
C TYR A 70 -5.18 2.50 1.81
N ARG A 71 -4.65 3.64 2.28
CA ARG A 71 -5.00 4.22 3.58
C ARG A 71 -6.49 4.58 3.62
N GLY A 72 -7.20 4.07 4.62
CA GLY A 72 -8.67 4.13 4.71
C GLY A 72 -9.36 2.81 4.34
N LEU A 73 -8.60 1.78 3.98
CA LEU A 73 -9.09 0.44 3.69
C LEU A 73 -8.56 -0.59 4.70
N ASN A 74 -8.43 -0.22 5.97
CA ASN A 74 -8.09 -1.16 7.03
C ASN A 74 -9.31 -2.02 7.38
N LEU A 75 -9.10 -3.33 7.48
CA LEU A 75 -10.12 -4.31 7.86
C LEU A 75 -10.19 -4.53 9.38
N ILE A 76 -9.19 -4.06 10.11
CA ILE A 76 -9.06 -4.18 11.56
C ILE A 76 -8.69 -2.83 12.17
N GLY A 77 -9.16 -2.57 13.37
CA GLY A 77 -8.87 -1.33 14.10
C GLY A 77 -9.51 -0.09 13.45
N LYS A 78 -8.76 0.99 13.41
CA LYS A 78 -9.21 2.24 12.76
C LYS A 78 -9.15 2.10 11.24
N PRO A 79 -10.12 2.64 10.49
CA PRO A 79 -10.11 2.60 9.02
C PRO A 79 -8.83 3.20 8.41
N TYR A 80 -8.34 4.28 9.01
CA TYR A 80 -7.16 5.00 8.57
C TYR A 80 -5.98 4.72 9.50
N SER A 81 -4.88 4.20 8.97
CA SER A 81 -3.57 4.21 9.62
C SER A 81 -3.07 5.64 9.78
N ARG A 82 -2.12 5.87 10.69
CA ARG A 82 -1.42 7.16 10.75
C ARG A 82 -0.63 7.38 9.45
N SER A 83 -0.65 8.60 8.93
CA SER A 83 0.16 8.96 7.78
C SER A 83 1.60 9.24 8.23
N ILE A 84 2.57 8.86 7.38
CA ILE A 84 3.97 9.17 7.66
C ILE A 84 4.22 10.69 7.67
N ALA A 85 3.46 11.45 6.87
CA ALA A 85 3.56 12.91 6.81
C ALA A 85 3.08 13.60 8.10
N ASP A 86 2.24 12.91 8.91
CA ASP A 86 1.73 13.45 10.17
C ASP A 86 2.67 13.18 11.36
N ILE A 87 3.59 12.20 11.22
CA ILE A 87 4.37 11.70 12.37
C ILE A 87 5.89 11.85 12.21
N TYR A 88 6.34 12.27 11.03
CA TYR A 88 7.75 12.44 10.75
C TYR A 88 8.02 13.68 9.91
N ASP A 89 8.92 14.56 10.35
CA ASP A 89 9.24 15.82 9.66
C ASP A 89 9.72 15.59 8.21
N LYS A 90 10.51 14.53 7.97
CA LYS A 90 10.94 14.10 6.63
C LYS A 90 10.05 13.03 6.03
N GLY A 91 8.78 12.97 6.46
CA GLY A 91 7.77 12.08 5.90
C GLY A 91 7.14 12.65 4.64
N ILE A 92 6.99 11.79 3.65
CA ILE A 92 6.30 12.06 2.39
C ILE A 92 5.24 10.99 2.22
N SER A 93 3.98 11.38 2.16
CA SER A 93 2.85 10.49 1.90
C SER A 93 2.32 10.69 0.50
N VAL A 94 2.00 9.58 -0.17
CA VAL A 94 1.36 9.57 -1.48
C VAL A 94 -0.03 8.96 -1.35
N GLY A 95 -1.05 9.69 -1.78
CA GLY A 95 -2.43 9.25 -1.80
C GLY A 95 -3.07 9.36 -3.18
N SER A 96 -4.23 8.73 -3.36
CA SER A 96 -4.90 8.73 -4.65
C SER A 96 -6.40 8.45 -4.54
N MET A 97 -7.17 8.96 -5.50
CA MET A 97 -8.59 8.64 -5.66
C MET A 97 -8.84 7.21 -6.12
N SER A 98 -7.80 6.52 -6.61
CA SER A 98 -7.93 5.26 -7.36
C SER A 98 -8.39 4.07 -6.53
N LYS A 99 -7.96 3.98 -5.25
CA LYS A 99 -8.15 2.79 -4.41
C LYS A 99 -9.19 3.04 -3.34
N THR A 100 -8.83 3.80 -2.31
CA THR A 100 -9.71 4.07 -1.17
C THR A 100 -11.03 4.72 -1.58
N TYR A 101 -11.02 5.57 -2.60
CA TYR A 101 -12.22 6.26 -3.06
C TYR A 101 -12.88 5.62 -4.29
N SER A 102 -12.35 4.49 -4.80
CA SER A 102 -12.93 3.70 -5.93
C SER A 102 -13.06 4.49 -7.25
N LEU A 103 -12.22 5.48 -7.48
CA LEU A 103 -12.26 6.36 -8.65
C LEU A 103 -10.95 6.30 -9.47
N PRO A 104 -10.53 5.12 -9.96
CA PRO A 104 -9.25 4.98 -10.67
C PRO A 104 -9.25 5.74 -12.02
N GLY A 105 -10.42 6.00 -12.58
CA GLY A 105 -10.57 6.70 -13.86
C GLY A 105 -10.24 8.18 -13.80
N LEU A 106 -10.37 8.84 -12.65
CA LEU A 106 -10.08 10.28 -12.50
C LEU A 106 -8.60 10.63 -12.62
N ARG A 107 -7.70 9.68 -12.45
CA ARG A 107 -6.23 9.90 -12.50
C ARG A 107 -5.73 11.00 -11.56
N VAL A 108 -6.39 11.20 -10.43
CA VAL A 108 -6.06 12.19 -9.40
C VAL A 108 -5.37 11.53 -8.21
N GLY A 109 -4.30 12.13 -7.75
CA GLY A 109 -3.56 11.78 -6.55
C GLY A 109 -2.86 13.01 -5.97
N TRP A 110 -2.24 12.85 -4.82
CA TRP A 110 -1.57 13.93 -4.10
C TRP A 110 -0.31 13.44 -3.39
N ILE A 111 0.55 14.38 -3.11
CA ILE A 111 1.71 14.23 -2.24
C ILE A 111 1.52 15.15 -1.05
N THR A 112 1.78 14.65 0.15
CA THR A 112 1.72 15.42 1.40
C THR A 112 3.03 15.31 2.16
N SER A 113 3.49 16.41 2.75
CA SER A 113 4.62 16.45 3.67
C SER A 113 4.47 17.67 4.59
N ALA A 114 5.03 17.62 5.77
CA ALA A 114 5.14 18.79 6.65
C ALA A 114 6.20 19.81 6.15
N ARG A 115 7.07 19.42 5.21
CA ARG A 115 8.15 20.22 4.65
C ARG A 115 7.67 21.04 3.46
N GLU A 116 7.36 22.31 3.71
CA GLU A 116 6.93 23.25 2.69
C GLU A 116 7.99 23.47 1.58
N ASP A 117 9.27 23.52 1.96
CA ASP A 117 10.39 23.62 1.02
C ASP A 117 10.41 22.47 0.02
N LEU A 118 10.18 21.24 0.49
CA LEU A 118 10.06 20.07 -0.39
C LEU A 118 8.83 20.16 -1.31
N ILE A 119 7.68 20.55 -0.78
CA ILE A 119 6.44 20.66 -1.57
C ILE A 119 6.62 21.72 -2.66
N ASN A 120 7.27 22.83 -2.36
CA ASN A 120 7.56 23.88 -3.35
C ASN A 120 8.47 23.37 -4.47
N GLU A 121 9.51 22.60 -4.12
CA GLU A 121 10.40 22.00 -5.13
C GLU A 121 9.67 20.95 -5.98
N ILE A 122 8.83 20.08 -5.37
CA ILE A 122 8.00 19.12 -6.11
C ILE A 122 7.04 19.84 -7.07
N ASN A 123 6.41 20.93 -6.64
CA ASN A 123 5.53 21.73 -7.49
C ASN A 123 6.30 22.38 -8.66
N HIS A 124 7.52 22.83 -8.42
CA HIS A 124 8.38 23.33 -9.49
C HIS A 124 8.69 22.24 -10.52
N GLN A 125 9.09 21.06 -10.08
CA GLN A 125 9.37 19.91 -10.97
C GLN A 125 8.10 19.42 -11.71
N ARG A 126 6.94 19.48 -11.06
CA ARG A 126 5.66 19.10 -11.68
C ARG A 126 5.35 19.92 -12.93
N GLN A 127 5.74 21.18 -13.00
CA GLN A 127 5.51 22.05 -14.18
C GLN A 127 6.16 21.50 -15.45
N TYR A 128 7.24 20.72 -15.31
CA TYR A 128 7.94 20.10 -16.44
C TYR A 128 7.37 18.73 -16.84
N ASN A 129 6.55 18.12 -15.99
CA ASN A 129 6.00 16.76 -16.22
C ASN A 129 4.52 16.78 -16.57
N THR A 130 3.70 17.39 -15.72
CA THR A 130 2.23 17.24 -15.78
C THR A 130 1.53 18.57 -15.99
N ILE A 131 2.17 19.70 -15.67
CA ILE A 131 1.63 21.08 -15.67
C ILE A 131 0.41 21.17 -14.73
N SER A 132 -0.73 20.55 -15.10
CA SER A 132 -1.95 20.51 -14.30
C SER A 132 -2.70 19.18 -14.52
N ILE A 133 -3.57 18.85 -13.59
CA ILE A 133 -4.59 17.81 -13.77
C ILE A 133 -5.80 18.42 -14.49
N SER A 134 -6.69 17.56 -15.01
CA SER A 134 -7.96 18.01 -15.59
C SER A 134 -8.84 18.68 -14.53
N ALA A 135 -9.39 19.85 -14.84
CA ALA A 135 -10.29 20.57 -13.95
C ALA A 135 -11.57 19.77 -13.63
N LEU A 136 -12.06 18.97 -14.58
CA LEU A 136 -13.21 18.10 -14.35
C LEU A 136 -12.88 16.97 -13.37
N ASP A 137 -11.71 16.34 -13.52
CA ASP A 137 -11.29 15.26 -12.63
C ASP A 137 -11.02 15.77 -11.21
N ASP A 138 -10.46 16.97 -11.07
CA ASP A 138 -10.27 17.65 -9.79
C ASP A 138 -11.61 17.96 -9.12
N TYR A 139 -12.57 18.50 -9.88
CA TYR A 139 -13.91 18.77 -9.37
C TYR A 139 -14.64 17.51 -8.88
N PHE A 140 -14.60 16.42 -9.65
CA PHE A 140 -15.19 15.15 -9.22
C PHE A 140 -14.45 14.54 -8.03
N ALA A 141 -13.14 14.70 -7.94
CA ALA A 141 -12.37 14.28 -6.78
C ALA A 141 -12.79 15.04 -5.52
N ALA A 142 -13.02 16.36 -5.61
CA ALA A 142 -13.50 17.18 -4.51
C ALA A 142 -14.87 16.70 -4.00
N ILE A 143 -15.84 16.49 -4.90
CA ILE A 143 -17.17 15.95 -4.54
C ILE A 143 -17.04 14.59 -3.83
N ALA A 144 -16.18 13.69 -4.33
CA ALA A 144 -15.99 12.38 -3.73
C ALA A 144 -15.35 12.48 -2.33
N LEU A 145 -14.44 13.43 -2.11
CA LEU A 145 -13.82 13.65 -0.81
C LEU A 145 -14.82 14.23 0.21
N GLU A 146 -15.78 15.05 -0.23
CA GLU A 146 -16.89 15.49 0.62
C GLU A 146 -17.78 14.32 1.07
N GLN A 147 -17.86 13.25 0.27
CA GLN A 147 -18.63 12.03 0.55
C GLN A 147 -17.75 10.87 1.04
N LYS A 148 -16.54 11.15 1.48
CA LYS A 148 -15.52 10.14 1.82
C LYS A 148 -16.00 9.06 2.78
N ASP A 149 -16.80 9.43 3.79
CA ASP A 149 -17.25 8.50 4.83
C ASP A 149 -18.26 7.49 4.26
N CYS A 150 -19.16 7.94 3.39
CA CYS A 150 -20.11 7.06 2.69
C CYS A 150 -19.36 6.06 1.77
N ILE A 151 -18.36 6.55 1.03
CA ILE A 151 -17.54 5.71 0.15
C ILE A 151 -16.73 4.70 0.99
N ALA A 152 -16.11 5.14 2.09
CA ALA A 152 -15.34 4.30 2.98
C ALA A 152 -16.21 3.20 3.61
N GLU A 153 -17.40 3.52 4.09
CA GLU A 153 -18.33 2.54 4.66
C GLU A 153 -18.76 1.48 3.63
N ARG A 154 -19.12 1.91 2.42
CA ARG A 154 -19.43 1.00 1.31
C ARG A 154 -18.27 0.05 1.04
N ASN A 155 -17.06 0.59 0.89
CA ASN A 155 -15.88 -0.20 0.56
C ASN A 155 -15.52 -1.17 1.68
N PHE A 156 -15.65 -0.74 2.93
CA PHE A 156 -15.43 -1.60 4.10
C PHE A 156 -16.38 -2.81 4.10
N LYS A 157 -17.68 -2.60 3.83
CA LYS A 157 -18.67 -3.70 3.73
C LYS A 157 -18.30 -4.68 2.62
N ILE A 158 -17.88 -4.20 1.44
CA ILE A 158 -17.44 -5.04 0.33
C ILE A 158 -16.23 -5.88 0.74
N MET A 159 -15.22 -5.25 1.36
CA MET A 159 -13.99 -5.92 1.77
C MET A 159 -14.24 -6.95 2.87
N GLN A 160 -15.07 -6.64 3.87
CA GLN A 160 -15.45 -7.59 4.92
C GLN A 160 -16.14 -8.83 4.35
N ASN A 161 -17.08 -8.62 3.42
CA ASN A 161 -17.75 -9.74 2.73
C ASN A 161 -16.75 -10.59 1.94
N GLY A 162 -15.87 -9.94 1.17
CA GLY A 162 -14.79 -10.62 0.43
C GLY A 162 -13.85 -11.42 1.34
N LEU A 163 -13.47 -10.86 2.50
CA LEU A 163 -12.63 -11.55 3.48
C LEU A 163 -13.35 -12.77 4.06
N SER A 164 -14.65 -12.68 4.33
CA SER A 164 -15.45 -13.80 4.83
C SER A 164 -15.51 -14.95 3.80
N ILE A 165 -15.74 -14.60 2.52
CA ILE A 165 -15.73 -15.58 1.43
C ILE A 165 -14.35 -16.23 1.28
N LEU A 166 -13.28 -15.43 1.33
CA LEU A 166 -11.90 -15.95 1.28
C LEU A 166 -11.61 -16.93 2.41
N LYS A 167 -11.98 -16.60 3.65
CA LYS A 167 -11.79 -17.49 4.81
C LYS A 167 -12.50 -18.83 4.61
N ASN A 168 -13.78 -18.81 4.28
CA ASN A 168 -14.57 -20.02 4.05
C ASN A 168 -13.99 -20.88 2.92
N TRP A 169 -13.48 -20.23 1.87
CA TRP A 169 -12.84 -20.94 0.76
C TRP A 169 -11.52 -21.60 1.20
N LEU A 170 -10.67 -20.90 1.97
CA LEU A 170 -9.42 -21.45 2.47
C LEU A 170 -9.64 -22.66 3.37
N ASP A 171 -10.68 -22.66 4.21
CA ASP A 171 -11.04 -23.79 5.09
C ASP A 171 -11.36 -25.07 4.29
N THR A 172 -11.84 -24.93 3.06
CA THR A 172 -12.18 -26.04 2.16
C THR A 172 -11.09 -26.34 1.13
N THR A 173 -10.00 -25.58 1.10
CA THR A 173 -8.97 -25.67 0.06
C THR A 173 -7.56 -25.80 0.67
N PRO A 174 -7.20 -26.98 1.24
CA PRO A 174 -5.97 -27.15 2.02
C PRO A 174 -4.67 -27.01 1.22
N LYS A 175 -4.75 -26.98 -0.12
CA LYS A 175 -3.59 -26.75 -1.00
C LYS A 175 -3.24 -25.28 -1.17
N VAL A 176 -4.07 -24.37 -0.67
CA VAL A 176 -3.85 -22.93 -0.72
C VAL A 176 -3.86 -22.34 0.68
N ARG A 177 -2.97 -21.42 0.94
CA ARG A 177 -2.91 -20.68 2.20
C ARG A 177 -2.51 -19.22 1.96
N CYS A 178 -2.79 -18.36 2.92
CA CYS A 178 -2.29 -16.99 2.98
C CYS A 178 -2.25 -16.48 4.42
N ILE A 179 -1.48 -15.44 4.65
CA ILE A 179 -1.72 -14.57 5.79
C ILE A 179 -2.92 -13.69 5.42
N LEU A 180 -3.96 -13.71 6.25
CA LEU A 180 -5.18 -12.95 5.98
C LEU A 180 -4.87 -11.45 5.93
N PRO A 181 -5.35 -10.74 4.90
CA PRO A 181 -5.11 -9.32 4.77
C PRO A 181 -5.74 -8.52 5.93
N LYS A 182 -5.02 -7.53 6.40
CA LYS A 182 -5.46 -6.57 7.43
C LYS A 182 -5.94 -5.26 6.84
N GLY A 183 -5.66 -5.02 5.56
CA GLY A 183 -6.08 -3.84 4.80
C GLY A 183 -5.85 -4.00 3.31
N GLY A 184 -6.24 -2.98 2.54
CA GLY A 184 -6.15 -3.01 1.09
C GLY A 184 -7.15 -3.95 0.43
N THR A 185 -7.00 -4.16 -0.88
CA THR A 185 -7.93 -4.95 -1.72
C THR A 185 -7.28 -6.16 -2.34
N THR A 186 -6.07 -6.52 -1.89
CA THR A 186 -5.25 -7.60 -2.45
C THR A 186 -4.90 -8.62 -1.38
N VAL A 187 -4.60 -9.84 -1.81
CA VAL A 187 -4.09 -10.91 -0.95
C VAL A 187 -3.04 -11.71 -1.70
N LEU A 188 -1.97 -12.08 -1.01
CA LEU A 188 -0.94 -12.95 -1.54
C LEU A 188 -1.25 -14.40 -1.14
N LEU A 189 -1.60 -15.22 -2.13
CA LEU A 189 -1.91 -16.63 -1.95
C LEU A 189 -0.65 -17.49 -2.18
N LYS A 190 -0.43 -18.47 -1.31
CA LYS A 190 0.58 -19.51 -1.50
C LYS A 190 -0.11 -20.83 -1.78
N TYR A 191 0.23 -21.48 -2.88
CA TYR A 191 -0.29 -22.79 -3.24
C TYR A 191 0.78 -23.88 -3.10
N ASN A 192 0.35 -25.09 -2.83
CA ASN A 192 1.23 -26.26 -2.61
C ASN A 192 1.09 -27.25 -3.78
N VAL A 193 1.53 -26.81 -4.97
CA VAL A 193 1.70 -27.66 -6.16
C VAL A 193 3.01 -27.27 -6.84
N ASN A 194 3.69 -28.23 -7.44
CA ASN A 194 4.98 -28.01 -8.07
C ASN A 194 4.83 -27.52 -9.53
N VAL A 195 4.28 -26.32 -9.67
CA VAL A 195 4.07 -25.64 -10.96
C VAL A 195 4.53 -24.18 -10.80
N PRO A 196 5.29 -23.60 -11.74
CA PRO A 196 5.64 -22.18 -11.71
C PRO A 196 4.42 -21.27 -11.68
N SER A 197 4.52 -20.13 -10.97
CA SER A 197 3.35 -19.25 -10.73
C SER A 197 2.70 -18.73 -12.02
N ARG A 198 3.49 -18.43 -13.04
CA ARG A 198 2.99 -17.97 -14.34
C ARG A 198 2.17 -19.05 -15.07
N GLU A 199 2.64 -20.29 -15.03
CA GLU A 199 1.94 -21.41 -15.62
C GLU A 199 0.65 -21.72 -14.84
N PHE A 200 0.73 -21.78 -13.54
CA PHE A 200 -0.42 -21.96 -12.65
C PHE A 200 -1.52 -20.92 -12.90
N CYS A 201 -1.17 -19.62 -12.91
CA CYS A 201 -2.13 -18.55 -13.17
C CYS A 201 -2.78 -18.64 -14.55
N ARG A 202 -2.00 -19.03 -15.58
CA ARG A 202 -2.51 -19.26 -16.94
C ARG A 202 -3.51 -20.41 -16.99
N ASP A 203 -3.21 -21.51 -16.30
CA ASP A 203 -4.09 -22.69 -16.29
C ASP A 203 -5.37 -22.42 -15.52
N VAL A 204 -5.31 -21.73 -14.38
CA VAL A 204 -6.49 -21.25 -13.67
C VAL A 204 -7.34 -20.37 -14.57
N GLN A 205 -6.75 -19.38 -15.24
CA GLN A 205 -7.49 -18.51 -16.15
C GLN A 205 -8.18 -19.28 -17.29
N LYS A 206 -7.49 -20.25 -17.91
CA LYS A 206 -8.04 -21.05 -18.99
C LYS A 206 -9.20 -21.96 -18.56
N THR A 207 -9.09 -22.54 -17.36
CA THR A 207 -10.07 -23.54 -16.88
C THR A 207 -11.26 -22.92 -16.16
N THR A 208 -11.07 -21.76 -15.51
CA THR A 208 -12.11 -21.16 -14.65
C THR A 208 -12.55 -19.77 -15.10
N GLY A 209 -11.79 -19.09 -15.98
CA GLY A 209 -11.99 -17.69 -16.33
C GLY A 209 -11.47 -16.68 -15.29
N VAL A 210 -10.91 -17.17 -14.17
CA VAL A 210 -10.39 -16.30 -13.11
C VAL A 210 -8.95 -15.90 -13.42
N ALA A 211 -8.68 -14.60 -13.53
CA ALA A 211 -7.35 -14.05 -13.73
C ALA A 211 -6.64 -13.81 -12.40
N LEU A 212 -5.44 -14.35 -12.25
CA LEU A 212 -4.54 -14.15 -11.12
C LEU A 212 -3.23 -13.52 -11.60
N LEU A 213 -2.55 -12.76 -10.73
CA LEU A 213 -1.21 -12.26 -11.00
C LEU A 213 -0.16 -13.27 -10.48
N PRO A 214 0.82 -13.65 -11.31
CA PRO A 214 1.89 -14.54 -10.87
C PRO A 214 2.79 -13.86 -9.84
N GLY A 215 3.12 -14.56 -8.74
CA GLY A 215 3.99 -14.04 -7.68
C GLY A 215 5.41 -13.68 -8.16
N GLU A 216 5.91 -14.32 -9.21
CA GLU A 216 7.20 -14.01 -9.82
C GLU A 216 7.26 -12.64 -10.56
N THR A 217 6.14 -11.95 -10.66
CA THR A 217 6.04 -10.60 -11.26
C THR A 217 5.88 -9.47 -10.23
N LEU A 218 5.94 -9.83 -8.95
CA LEU A 218 5.72 -8.92 -7.81
C LEU A 218 7.03 -8.49 -7.15
#